data_a00bb439c78b1552a4571e99c13efef1
#
_entry.id   a00bb439c78b1552a4571e99c13efef1
#
_cell.length_a   1.000
_cell.length_b   1.000
_cell.length_c   1.000
_cell.angle_alpha   90.00
_cell.angle_beta   90.00
_cell.angle_gamma   90.00
#
_symmetry.space_group_name_H-M   'P 1'
#
loop_
_entity.id
_entity.type
_entity.pdbx_description
1 polymer ?
#
loop_
_entity_poly.entity_id
_entity_poly.type
_entity_poly.pdbx_seq_one_letter_code
_entity_poly.pdbx_strand_id
1 'polypeptide(L)'
;SFDDWFIGSTAITRGIPQDIQKLTKTFKYNDITSFKSQISKYKKKIACVVMEASTFLCPKIENQNEKCCQKYNCEKNYNKIHFLKSIQQICKKNKIVFIVDETITGFRWHFKGACYKYKIKPDLVIFGKAIANGFSLAVLGGRKKFMKLGSIDKNKKERVFLLSSTHGAEMSSLGAANKTIDILKNGRNIKKIWRHGQKLIKGINLASKNNGLEENIFLFGLPCSPYLTTNINNKNSFKLKTLLQEELIKNNILMPWI
;
A
#
# COMPACT_ATOMS: atom_id res chain seq x y z
N SER A 1 2.82 -4.97 -3.53
CA SER A 1 2.76 -3.77 -4.35
C SER A 1 3.59 -3.94 -5.59
N PHE A 2 3.32 -3.17 -6.59
CA PHE A 2 4.12 -3.12 -7.80
C PHE A 2 5.32 -2.20 -7.54
N ASP A 3 6.51 -2.62 -7.90
CA ASP A 3 7.74 -1.85 -7.66
C ASP A 3 7.75 -0.53 -8.44
N ASP A 4 6.94 -0.43 -9.47
CA ASP A 4 6.85 0.70 -10.40
C ASP A 4 5.48 1.40 -10.44
N TRP A 5 4.72 1.33 -9.34
CA TRP A 5 3.42 2.01 -9.22
C TRP A 5 3.50 3.53 -9.40
N PHE A 6 4.66 4.12 -9.13
CA PHE A 6 4.93 5.55 -9.31
C PHE A 6 5.93 5.75 -10.44
N ILE A 7 5.52 6.45 -11.49
CA ILE A 7 6.29 6.61 -12.74
C ILE A 7 7.71 7.18 -12.53
N GLY A 8 7.91 8.00 -11.52
CA GLY A 8 9.24 8.56 -11.20
C GLY A 8 10.21 7.56 -10.56
N SER A 9 9.74 6.36 -10.16
CA SER A 9 10.55 5.32 -9.51
C SER A 9 10.42 3.95 -10.18
N THR A 10 9.77 3.88 -11.34
CA THR A 10 9.60 2.63 -12.10
C THR A 10 10.94 2.04 -12.54
N ALA A 11 11.04 0.72 -12.55
CA ALA A 11 12.16 0.01 -13.17
C ALA A 11 12.17 0.12 -14.71
N ILE A 12 10.99 0.34 -15.30
CA ILE A 12 10.80 0.50 -16.76
C ILE A 12 10.80 2.00 -17.07
N THR A 13 11.99 2.56 -17.25
CA THR A 13 12.17 4.02 -17.42
C THR A 13 12.18 4.50 -18.87
N ARG A 14 12.15 3.58 -19.84
CA ARG A 14 12.21 3.93 -21.26
C ARG A 14 11.00 4.80 -21.65
N GLY A 15 11.26 5.95 -22.25
CA GLY A 15 10.23 6.94 -22.62
C GLY A 15 9.93 7.98 -21.54
N ILE A 16 10.48 7.85 -20.33
CA ILE A 16 10.33 8.85 -19.28
C ILE A 16 11.52 9.83 -19.33
N PRO A 17 11.31 11.15 -19.50
CA PRO A 17 12.39 12.12 -19.50
C PRO A 17 13.24 12.04 -18.23
N GLN A 18 14.56 12.12 -18.38
CA GLN A 18 15.49 12.02 -17.24
C GLN A 18 15.24 13.09 -16.17
N ASP A 19 14.83 14.29 -16.56
CA ASP A 19 14.57 15.36 -15.61
C ASP A 19 13.37 15.06 -14.72
N ILE A 20 12.36 14.34 -15.22
CA ILE A 20 11.24 13.85 -14.41
C ILE A 20 11.74 12.79 -13.42
N GLN A 21 12.57 11.84 -13.87
CA GLN A 21 13.14 10.80 -12.99
C GLN A 21 14.00 11.41 -11.86
N LYS A 22 14.78 12.45 -12.16
CA LYS A 22 15.62 13.15 -11.17
C LYS A 22 14.83 13.80 -10.04
N LEU A 23 13.57 14.17 -10.27
CA LEU A 23 12.70 14.78 -9.28
C LEU A 23 12.22 13.80 -8.19
N THR A 24 12.32 12.49 -8.45
CA THR A 24 11.92 11.46 -7.50
C THR A 24 13.13 10.83 -6.82
N LYS A 25 13.07 10.72 -5.50
CA LYS A 25 14.07 10.05 -4.67
C LYS A 25 13.39 9.00 -3.82
N THR A 26 13.95 7.81 -3.80
CA THR A 26 13.43 6.68 -3.05
C THR A 26 14.07 6.56 -1.67
N PHE A 27 13.37 5.94 -0.74
CA PHE A 27 13.89 5.49 0.55
C PHE A 27 13.34 4.10 0.86
N LYS A 28 14.01 3.37 1.76
CA LYS A 28 13.61 1.99 2.10
C LYS A 28 12.49 1.99 3.13
N TYR A 29 11.45 1.18 2.88
CA TYR A 29 10.36 0.97 3.84
C TYR A 29 10.91 0.32 5.11
N ASN A 30 10.41 0.76 6.27
CA ASN A 30 10.88 0.35 7.60
C ASN A 30 12.34 0.71 7.93
N ASP A 31 12.98 1.57 7.15
CA ASP A 31 14.31 2.12 7.40
C ASP A 31 14.23 3.65 7.58
N ILE A 32 14.11 4.07 8.83
CA ILE A 32 14.00 5.49 9.18
C ILE A 32 15.31 6.25 8.91
N THR A 33 16.44 5.55 8.92
CA THR A 33 17.76 6.14 8.64
C THR A 33 17.86 6.48 7.16
N SER A 34 17.44 5.57 6.28
CA SER A 34 17.33 5.83 4.84
C SER A 34 16.46 7.06 4.56
N PHE A 35 15.30 7.19 5.24
CA PHE A 35 14.44 8.35 5.07
C PHE A 35 15.10 9.65 5.58
N LYS A 36 15.67 9.65 6.79
CA LYS A 36 16.37 10.82 7.36
C LYS A 36 17.53 11.29 6.47
N SER A 37 18.26 10.35 5.85
CA SER A 37 19.33 10.67 4.89
C SER A 37 18.81 11.47 3.69
N GLN A 38 17.67 11.07 3.10
CA GLN A 38 17.06 11.83 2.01
C GLN A 38 16.62 13.22 2.45
N ILE A 39 15.98 13.33 3.64
CA ILE A 39 15.57 14.63 4.20
C ILE A 39 16.80 15.54 4.39
N SER A 40 17.89 15.02 4.94
CA SER A 40 19.12 15.79 5.16
C SER A 40 19.76 16.22 3.84
N LYS A 41 19.84 15.32 2.87
CA LYS A 41 20.46 15.56 1.56
C LYS A 41 19.72 16.62 0.74
N TYR A 42 18.38 16.57 0.74
CA TYR A 42 17.55 17.44 -0.11
C TYR A 42 16.86 18.57 0.66
N LYS A 43 16.93 18.57 1.99
CA LYS A 43 16.41 19.64 2.89
C LYS A 43 15.12 20.30 2.35
N LYS A 44 15.17 21.63 2.11
CA LYS A 44 14.03 22.46 1.67
C LYS A 44 13.55 22.20 0.22
N LYS A 45 14.18 21.29 -0.50
CA LYS A 45 13.82 20.97 -1.90
C LYS A 45 12.73 19.90 -2.02
N ILE A 46 12.33 19.24 -0.93
CA ILE A 46 11.32 18.19 -0.93
C ILE A 46 9.93 18.81 -0.83
N ALA A 47 9.11 18.63 -1.85
CA ALA A 47 7.72 19.09 -1.86
C ALA A 47 6.79 18.13 -1.09
N CYS A 48 6.90 16.84 -1.35
CA CYS A 48 6.05 15.83 -0.70
C CYS A 48 6.79 14.51 -0.50
N VAL A 49 6.21 13.69 0.36
CA VAL A 49 6.53 12.27 0.54
C VAL A 49 5.29 11.48 0.20
N VAL A 50 5.40 10.56 -0.76
CA VAL A 50 4.33 9.64 -1.18
C VAL A 50 4.73 8.23 -0.83
N MET A 51 3.85 7.47 -0.17
CA MET A 51 4.12 6.08 0.16
C MET A 51 2.83 5.31 0.44
N GLU A 52 2.87 4.00 0.30
CA GLU A 52 1.86 3.11 0.86
C GLU A 52 2.03 2.97 2.37
N ALA A 53 0.93 2.88 3.10
CA ALA A 53 0.98 2.67 4.55
C ALA A 53 1.52 1.27 4.92
N SER A 54 1.26 0.29 4.08
CA SER A 54 1.69 -1.09 4.24
C SER A 54 1.44 -1.83 2.93
N THR A 55 2.25 -2.83 2.65
CA THR A 55 2.01 -3.80 1.58
C THR A 55 1.82 -5.18 2.23
N PHE A 56 2.81 -6.04 2.12
CA PHE A 56 2.89 -7.30 2.87
C PHE A 56 3.62 -7.14 4.22
N LEU A 57 4.37 -6.04 4.42
CA LEU A 57 5.05 -5.73 5.67
C LEU A 57 4.26 -4.75 6.53
N CYS A 58 4.23 -4.98 7.83
CA CYS A 58 3.75 -4.02 8.81
C CYS A 58 4.77 -2.90 9.04
N PRO A 59 4.32 -1.69 9.41
CA PRO A 59 5.25 -0.66 9.86
C PRO A 59 5.98 -1.12 11.13
N LYS A 60 7.32 -1.12 11.09
CA LYS A 60 8.18 -1.52 12.19
C LYS A 60 7.98 -0.59 13.39
N ILE A 61 7.89 -1.17 14.57
CA ILE A 61 7.84 -0.43 15.84
C ILE A 61 9.28 -0.16 16.26
N GLU A 62 9.59 1.07 16.66
CA GLU A 62 10.91 1.42 17.16
C GLU A 62 11.28 0.50 18.34
N ASN A 63 12.50 0.00 18.35
CA ASN A 63 13.05 -0.91 19.36
C ASN A 63 12.45 -2.33 19.41
N GLN A 64 11.82 -2.81 18.33
CA GLN A 64 11.40 -4.22 18.22
C GLN A 64 12.11 -4.93 17.07
N ASN A 65 12.56 -6.17 17.35
CA ASN A 65 13.17 -7.05 16.35
C ASN A 65 12.18 -7.41 15.22
N GLU A 66 12.69 -7.69 14.03
CA GLU A 66 11.98 -7.80 12.74
C GLU A 66 10.85 -8.85 12.65
N LYS A 67 10.70 -9.71 13.64
CA LYS A 67 9.73 -10.82 13.62
C LYS A 67 8.27 -10.45 13.90
N CYS A 68 7.92 -9.14 13.94
CA CYS A 68 6.56 -8.69 14.25
C CYS A 68 5.51 -9.20 13.26
N CYS A 69 5.84 -9.27 11.96
CA CYS A 69 4.88 -9.68 10.92
C CYS A 69 4.60 -11.19 10.89
N GLN A 70 5.44 -12.01 11.50
CA GLN A 70 5.24 -13.46 11.60
C GLN A 70 4.26 -13.85 12.70
N LYS A 71 4.08 -13.00 13.70
CA LYS A 71 3.07 -13.18 14.76
C LYS A 71 1.91 -12.23 14.46
N TYR A 72 0.82 -12.74 13.93
CA TYR A 72 -0.41 -12.04 13.50
C TYR A 72 -1.07 -11.09 14.53
N ASN A 73 -0.43 -10.80 15.65
CA ASN A 73 -0.88 -9.96 16.75
C ASN A 73 -0.26 -8.54 16.77
N CYS A 74 0.08 -7.99 15.60
CA CYS A 74 0.60 -6.62 15.52
C CYS A 74 -0.41 -5.55 16.00
N GLU A 75 -1.70 -5.89 16.15
CA GLU A 75 -2.75 -4.90 16.44
C GLU A 75 -2.61 -4.17 17.77
N LYS A 76 -2.05 -4.81 18.77
CA LYS A 76 -1.94 -4.23 20.13
C LYS A 76 -0.92 -3.11 20.27
N ASN A 77 -0.02 -2.93 19.31
CA ASN A 77 1.15 -2.06 19.44
C ASN A 77 1.13 -0.77 18.63
N TYR A 78 0.08 -0.50 17.83
CA TYR A 78 0.03 0.73 17.00
C TYR A 78 -0.22 2.03 17.77
N ASN A 79 -0.34 1.97 19.09
CA ASN A 79 -0.27 3.18 19.94
C ASN A 79 1.16 3.67 20.13
N LYS A 80 2.17 2.79 20.00
CA LYS A 80 3.60 3.12 20.12
C LYS A 80 4.09 3.88 18.89
N ILE A 81 5.27 4.50 19.01
CA ILE A 81 5.94 5.11 17.86
C ILE A 81 6.41 3.99 16.94
N HIS A 82 6.06 4.09 15.69
CA HIS A 82 6.43 3.17 14.63
C HIS A 82 6.82 3.95 13.37
N PHE A 83 7.42 3.27 12.39
CA PHE A 83 7.97 3.86 11.17
C PHE A 83 7.07 4.94 10.54
N LEU A 84 5.78 4.66 10.31
CA LEU A 84 4.87 5.62 9.67
C LEU A 84 4.62 6.87 10.55
N LYS A 85 4.56 6.73 11.87
CA LYS A 85 4.44 7.88 12.77
C LYS A 85 5.69 8.74 12.74
N SER A 86 6.86 8.12 12.70
CA SER A 86 8.14 8.83 12.58
C SER A 86 8.22 9.60 11.26
N ILE A 87 7.83 8.98 10.14
CA ILE A 87 7.71 9.67 8.84
C ILE A 87 6.78 10.88 8.95
N GLN A 88 5.56 10.69 9.49
CA GLN A 88 4.58 11.78 9.66
C GLN A 88 5.15 12.94 10.50
N GLN A 89 5.83 12.64 11.60
CA GLN A 89 6.44 13.66 12.47
C GLN A 89 7.54 14.44 11.76
N ILE A 90 8.41 13.74 11.04
CA ILE A 90 9.50 14.35 10.27
C ILE A 90 8.95 15.24 9.16
N CYS A 91 7.96 14.75 8.39
CA CYS A 91 7.29 15.54 7.36
C CYS A 91 6.67 16.83 7.95
N LYS A 92 5.94 16.69 9.07
CA LYS A 92 5.34 17.85 9.77
C LYS A 92 6.40 18.87 10.21
N LYS A 93 7.49 18.40 10.83
CA LYS A 93 8.61 19.28 11.29
C LYS A 93 9.25 20.03 10.13
N ASN A 94 9.39 19.41 8.97
CA ASN A 94 10.04 19.97 7.79
C ASN A 94 9.07 20.66 6.81
N LYS A 95 7.78 20.77 7.16
CA LYS A 95 6.72 21.34 6.30
C LYS A 95 6.59 20.63 4.95
N ILE A 96 6.84 19.32 4.89
CA ILE A 96 6.72 18.47 3.73
C ILE A 96 5.32 17.88 3.71
N VAL A 97 4.65 17.88 2.55
CA VAL A 97 3.32 17.27 2.39
C VAL A 97 3.45 15.75 2.49
N PHE A 98 2.71 15.15 3.43
CA PHE A 98 2.70 13.70 3.60
C PHE A 98 1.46 13.10 2.93
N ILE A 99 1.68 12.29 1.91
CA ILE A 99 0.66 11.63 1.08
C ILE A 99 0.74 10.13 1.31
N VAL A 100 -0.39 9.51 1.61
CA VAL A 100 -0.48 8.07 1.75
C VAL A 100 -1.34 7.48 0.63
N ASP A 101 -0.77 6.53 -0.08
CA ASP A 101 -1.49 5.76 -1.08
C ASP A 101 -2.23 4.59 -0.40
N GLU A 102 -3.55 4.69 -0.41
CA GLU A 102 -4.48 3.66 0.09
C GLU A 102 -5.17 2.91 -1.07
N THR A 103 -4.62 2.98 -2.27
CA THR A 103 -5.20 2.32 -3.46
C THR A 103 -5.37 0.81 -3.25
N ILE A 104 -4.44 0.17 -2.53
CA ILE A 104 -4.51 -1.26 -2.17
C ILE A 104 -5.05 -1.44 -0.76
N THR A 105 -4.64 -0.61 0.18
CA THR A 105 -4.92 -0.80 1.61
C THR A 105 -6.29 -0.29 2.03
N GLY A 106 -6.83 0.69 1.32
CA GLY A 106 -8.17 1.24 1.56
C GLY A 106 -9.24 0.17 1.41
N PHE A 107 -10.20 0.15 2.34
CA PHE A 107 -11.32 -0.82 2.41
C PHE A 107 -10.89 -2.29 2.55
N ARG A 108 -9.60 -2.57 2.73
CA ARG A 108 -9.04 -3.90 2.90
C ARG A 108 -8.39 -4.10 4.27
N TRP A 109 -7.53 -3.19 4.70
CA TRP A 109 -6.92 -3.20 6.05
C TRP A 109 -7.95 -2.88 7.14
N HIS A 110 -8.75 -1.90 6.88
CA HIS A 110 -9.88 -1.45 7.69
C HIS A 110 -10.85 -0.68 6.79
N PHE A 111 -12.11 -0.54 7.19
CA PHE A 111 -13.08 0.28 6.43
C PHE A 111 -12.59 1.72 6.23
N LYS A 112 -11.96 2.31 7.25
CA LYS A 112 -11.36 3.64 7.19
C LYS A 112 -9.90 3.65 6.72
N GLY A 113 -9.44 2.58 6.05
CA GLY A 113 -8.10 2.44 5.50
C GLY A 113 -7.02 2.05 6.51
N ALA A 114 -5.80 1.86 6.00
CA ALA A 114 -4.61 1.54 6.78
C ALA A 114 -4.16 2.73 7.66
N CYS A 115 -4.36 3.95 7.20
CA CYS A 115 -4.09 5.15 8.01
C CYS A 115 -4.82 5.12 9.34
N TYR A 116 -6.11 4.72 9.33
CA TYR A 116 -6.88 4.57 10.55
C TYR A 116 -6.33 3.44 11.43
N LYS A 117 -6.03 2.28 10.83
CA LYS A 117 -5.46 1.13 11.54
C LYS A 117 -4.13 1.49 12.22
N TYR A 118 -3.24 2.16 11.53
CA TYR A 118 -1.92 2.57 12.03
C TYR A 118 -1.92 3.92 12.77
N LYS A 119 -3.09 4.52 12.95
CA LYS A 119 -3.24 5.79 13.70
C LYS A 119 -2.33 6.91 13.19
N ILE A 120 -2.22 7.03 11.88
CA ILE A 120 -1.54 8.15 11.19
C ILE A 120 -2.56 9.08 10.54
N LYS A 121 -2.19 10.34 10.37
CA LYS A 121 -3.03 11.37 9.76
C LYS A 121 -2.21 12.07 8.66
N PRO A 122 -2.23 11.57 7.42
CA PRO A 122 -1.55 12.21 6.31
C PRO A 122 -2.19 13.56 5.96
N ASP A 123 -1.50 14.34 5.14
CA ASP A 123 -2.04 15.56 4.57
C ASP A 123 -3.02 15.25 3.43
N LEU A 124 -2.67 14.28 2.60
CA LEU A 124 -3.48 13.77 1.49
C LEU A 124 -3.51 12.23 1.52
N VAL A 125 -4.58 11.65 1.01
CA VAL A 125 -4.76 10.22 0.88
C VAL A 125 -5.39 9.90 -0.48
N ILE A 126 -4.92 8.82 -1.10
CA ILE A 126 -5.39 8.35 -2.40
C ILE A 126 -6.13 7.03 -2.20
N PHE A 127 -7.32 6.89 -2.76
CA PHE A 127 -8.07 5.64 -2.82
C PHE A 127 -8.31 5.23 -4.27
N GLY A 128 -8.37 3.93 -4.50
CA GLY A 128 -8.65 3.34 -5.80
C GLY A 128 -9.12 1.90 -5.64
N LYS A 129 -9.05 1.11 -6.69
CA LYS A 129 -9.36 -0.34 -6.70
C LYS A 129 -10.64 -0.68 -5.91
N ALA A 130 -10.51 -1.08 -4.66
CA ALA A 130 -11.60 -1.57 -3.83
C ALA A 130 -12.72 -0.54 -3.58
N ILE A 131 -12.48 0.75 -3.76
CA ILE A 131 -13.50 1.78 -3.53
C ILE A 131 -14.72 1.62 -4.46
N ALA A 132 -14.50 1.24 -5.72
CA ALA A 132 -15.55 1.00 -6.70
C ALA A 132 -15.62 -0.47 -7.17
N ASN A 133 -14.72 -1.32 -6.65
CA ASN A 133 -14.72 -2.79 -6.76
C ASN A 133 -15.03 -3.33 -8.16
N GLY A 134 -14.24 -2.92 -9.15
CA GLY A 134 -14.35 -3.31 -10.56
C GLY A 134 -14.69 -2.16 -11.51
N PHE A 135 -15.22 -1.05 -11.02
CA PHE A 135 -15.42 0.16 -11.80
C PHE A 135 -14.22 1.12 -11.65
N SER A 136 -13.97 1.90 -12.71
CA SER A 136 -12.84 2.84 -12.75
C SER A 136 -13.12 4.04 -11.87
N LEU A 137 -12.47 4.10 -10.70
CA LEU A 137 -12.56 5.25 -9.80
C LEU A 137 -11.26 5.42 -9.01
N ALA A 138 -10.74 6.65 -9.00
CA ALA A 138 -9.71 7.09 -8.09
C ALA A 138 -10.18 8.33 -7.33
N VAL A 139 -9.87 8.38 -6.05
CA VAL A 139 -10.31 9.47 -5.16
C VAL A 139 -9.13 10.03 -4.42
N LEU A 140 -8.97 11.34 -4.47
CA LEU A 140 -8.05 12.10 -3.64
C LEU A 140 -8.83 12.76 -2.49
N GLY A 141 -8.42 12.50 -1.27
CA GLY A 141 -8.95 13.12 -0.07
C GLY A 141 -7.86 13.76 0.78
N GLY A 142 -8.23 14.63 1.71
CA GLY A 142 -7.23 15.19 2.61
C GLY A 142 -7.64 16.48 3.32
N ARG A 143 -6.63 17.17 3.85
CA ARG A 143 -6.84 18.40 4.60
C ARG A 143 -7.42 19.51 3.73
N LYS A 144 -8.40 20.22 4.26
CA LYS A 144 -9.10 21.32 3.59
C LYS A 144 -8.14 22.34 2.93
N LYS A 145 -7.02 22.66 3.57
CA LYS A 145 -6.05 23.63 3.04
C LYS A 145 -5.45 23.21 1.69
N PHE A 146 -5.27 21.90 1.46
CA PHE A 146 -4.79 21.38 0.17
C PHE A 146 -5.93 21.15 -0.81
N MET A 147 -7.05 20.59 -0.34
CA MET A 147 -8.19 20.31 -1.20
C MET A 147 -8.82 21.60 -1.78
N LYS A 148 -8.78 22.71 -1.06
CA LYS A 148 -9.22 24.02 -1.56
C LYS A 148 -8.41 24.53 -2.76
N LEU A 149 -7.17 24.05 -2.97
CA LEU A 149 -6.37 24.45 -4.14
C LEU A 149 -6.98 23.98 -5.47
N GLY A 150 -7.82 22.96 -5.42
CA GLY A 150 -8.57 22.48 -6.58
C GLY A 150 -10.00 23.01 -6.69
N SER A 151 -10.43 23.85 -5.77
CA SER A 151 -11.77 24.42 -5.78
C SER A 151 -12.03 25.30 -7.00
N ILE A 152 -13.25 25.25 -7.50
CA ILE A 152 -13.73 26.16 -8.56
C ILE A 152 -13.73 27.63 -8.12
N ASP A 153 -13.78 27.87 -6.82
CA ASP A 153 -13.74 29.23 -6.22
C ASP A 153 -12.36 29.89 -6.30
N LYS A 154 -11.31 29.12 -6.67
CA LYS A 154 -9.97 29.65 -6.85
C LYS A 154 -9.81 30.26 -8.22
N ASN A 155 -9.08 31.38 -8.31
CA ASN A 155 -8.75 31.96 -9.59
C ASN A 155 -7.84 31.01 -10.41
N LYS A 156 -7.81 31.20 -11.74
CA LYS A 156 -7.11 30.28 -12.66
C LYS A 156 -5.61 30.12 -12.37
N LYS A 157 -4.95 31.14 -11.80
CA LYS A 157 -3.50 31.10 -11.52
C LYS A 157 -3.15 30.32 -10.26
N GLU A 158 -4.07 30.28 -9.30
CA GLU A 158 -3.85 29.61 -8.02
C GLU A 158 -4.38 28.17 -7.98
N ARG A 159 -5.26 27.84 -8.92
CA ARG A 159 -5.92 26.53 -8.94
C ARG A 159 -5.02 25.45 -9.50
N VAL A 160 -4.87 24.37 -8.74
CA VAL A 160 -4.24 23.14 -9.22
C VAL A 160 -5.19 22.43 -10.18
N PHE A 161 -4.67 21.98 -11.33
CA PHE A 161 -5.44 21.14 -12.25
C PHE A 161 -5.74 19.79 -11.61
N LEU A 162 -7.00 19.35 -11.65
CA LEU A 162 -7.41 18.20 -10.85
C LEU A 162 -8.18 17.14 -11.58
N LEU A 163 -8.79 17.42 -12.71
CA LEU A 163 -9.88 16.58 -13.16
C LEU A 163 -9.57 15.91 -14.49
N SER A 164 -9.79 14.60 -14.53
CA SER A 164 -10.13 13.92 -15.77
C SER A 164 -11.47 14.46 -16.25
N SER A 165 -11.49 15.07 -17.43
CA SER A 165 -12.73 15.58 -18.01
C SER A 165 -13.60 14.49 -18.63
N THR A 166 -12.99 13.39 -19.10
CA THR A 166 -13.70 12.33 -19.83
C THR A 166 -14.32 11.31 -18.87
N HIS A 167 -13.56 10.76 -17.93
CA HIS A 167 -13.99 9.70 -17.03
C HIS A 167 -14.08 10.13 -15.55
N GLY A 168 -13.88 11.40 -15.28
CA GLY A 168 -14.02 11.96 -13.93
C GLY A 168 -15.47 11.94 -13.47
N ALA A 169 -15.71 11.32 -12.32
CA ALA A 169 -17.03 11.26 -11.69
C ALA A 169 -18.13 10.58 -12.53
N GLU A 170 -17.78 9.51 -13.28
CA GLU A 170 -18.79 8.69 -13.96
C GLU A 170 -19.84 8.17 -12.97
N MET A 171 -21.11 8.29 -13.34
CA MET A 171 -22.23 7.92 -12.47
C MET A 171 -22.23 6.42 -12.10
N SER A 172 -21.83 5.55 -13.02
CA SER A 172 -21.68 4.11 -12.77
C SER A 172 -20.64 3.82 -11.69
N SER A 173 -19.49 4.47 -11.80
CA SER A 173 -18.39 4.33 -10.83
C SER A 173 -18.77 4.91 -9.45
N LEU A 174 -19.45 6.05 -9.41
CA LEU A 174 -19.94 6.65 -8.18
C LEU A 174 -21.03 5.79 -7.52
N GLY A 175 -21.96 5.25 -8.32
CA GLY A 175 -22.97 4.30 -7.84
C GLY A 175 -22.36 3.05 -7.25
N ALA A 176 -21.38 2.46 -7.94
CA ALA A 176 -20.62 1.29 -7.46
C ALA A 176 -19.87 1.61 -6.16
N ALA A 177 -19.22 2.78 -6.07
CA ALA A 177 -18.53 3.21 -4.86
C ALA A 177 -19.46 3.36 -3.66
N ASN A 178 -20.61 4.02 -3.84
CA ASN A 178 -21.62 4.16 -2.80
C ASN A 178 -22.09 2.78 -2.29
N LYS A 179 -22.41 1.87 -3.21
CA LYS A 179 -22.81 0.51 -2.84
C LYS A 179 -21.71 -0.27 -2.12
N THR A 180 -20.47 -0.14 -2.58
CA THR A 180 -19.31 -0.76 -1.94
C THR A 180 -19.12 -0.24 -0.51
N ILE A 181 -19.22 1.06 -0.31
CA ILE A 181 -19.14 1.69 1.01
C ILE A 181 -20.25 1.15 1.92
N ASP A 182 -21.49 1.08 1.44
CA ASP A 182 -22.63 0.56 2.20
C ASP A 182 -22.42 -0.90 2.66
N ILE A 183 -21.88 -1.74 1.77
CA ILE A 183 -21.58 -3.15 2.07
C ILE A 183 -20.45 -3.29 3.09
N LEU A 184 -19.45 -2.41 3.04
CA LEU A 184 -18.23 -2.53 3.84
C LEU A 184 -18.28 -1.75 5.16
N LYS A 185 -19.14 -0.73 5.30
CA LYS A 185 -19.16 0.20 6.46
C LYS A 185 -19.29 -0.46 7.83
N ASN A 186 -19.96 -1.60 7.91
CA ASN A 186 -20.11 -2.34 9.17
C ASN A 186 -18.88 -3.20 9.54
N GLY A 187 -17.89 -3.31 8.67
CA GLY A 187 -16.63 -4.04 8.86
C GLY A 187 -16.76 -5.59 8.83
N ARG A 188 -17.97 -6.16 8.75
CA ARG A 188 -18.18 -7.62 8.76
C ARG A 188 -17.47 -8.30 7.57
N ASN A 189 -17.59 -7.74 6.38
CA ASN A 189 -16.96 -8.30 5.19
C ASN A 189 -15.43 -8.17 5.22
N ILE A 190 -14.90 -7.09 5.76
CA ILE A 190 -13.44 -6.94 5.97
C ILE A 190 -12.93 -7.98 6.95
N LYS A 191 -13.65 -8.23 8.06
CA LYS A 191 -13.30 -9.32 9.00
C LYS A 191 -13.35 -10.70 8.33
N LYS A 192 -14.28 -10.94 7.37
CA LYS A 192 -14.30 -12.18 6.58
C LYS A 192 -13.03 -12.31 5.73
N ILE A 193 -12.62 -11.26 5.02
CA ILE A 193 -11.38 -11.25 4.23
C ILE A 193 -10.18 -11.63 5.09
N TRP A 194 -10.03 -11.00 6.26
CA TRP A 194 -8.95 -11.31 7.20
C TRP A 194 -8.98 -12.78 7.67
N ARG A 195 -10.14 -13.29 8.02
CA ARG A 195 -10.31 -14.68 8.47
C ARG A 195 -9.98 -15.68 7.34
N HIS A 196 -10.42 -15.42 6.11
CA HIS A 196 -10.13 -16.28 4.98
C HIS A 196 -8.63 -16.29 4.65
N GLY A 197 -7.99 -15.11 4.62
CA GLY A 197 -6.55 -15.03 4.42
C GLY A 197 -5.75 -15.73 5.51
N GLN A 198 -6.20 -15.66 6.77
CA GLN A 198 -5.57 -16.40 7.86
C GLN A 198 -5.68 -17.92 7.68
N LYS A 199 -6.85 -18.42 7.22
CA LYS A 199 -7.01 -19.83 6.88
C LYS A 199 -6.08 -20.24 5.74
N LEU A 200 -5.99 -19.40 4.68
CA LEU A 200 -5.12 -19.65 3.54
C LEU A 200 -3.65 -19.75 3.95
N ILE A 201 -3.16 -18.78 4.72
CA ILE A 201 -1.77 -18.78 5.23
C ILE A 201 -1.49 -20.05 6.03
N LYS A 202 -2.37 -20.39 6.98
CA LYS A 202 -2.20 -21.58 7.82
C LYS A 202 -2.23 -22.86 6.99
N GLY A 203 -3.17 -22.98 6.05
CA GLY A 203 -3.34 -24.18 5.22
C GLY A 203 -2.14 -24.42 4.31
N ILE A 204 -1.68 -23.39 3.58
CA ILE A 204 -0.53 -23.50 2.69
C ILE A 204 0.74 -23.79 3.48
N ASN A 205 0.99 -23.08 4.58
CA ASN A 205 2.19 -23.28 5.37
C ASN A 205 2.22 -24.69 6.05
N LEU A 206 1.05 -25.20 6.43
CA LEU A 206 0.94 -26.57 6.95
C LEU A 206 1.19 -27.61 5.83
N ALA A 207 0.60 -27.42 4.65
CA ALA A 207 0.83 -28.29 3.51
C ALA A 207 2.30 -28.31 3.10
N SER A 208 2.90 -27.14 3.05
CA SER A 208 4.34 -26.99 2.77
C SER A 208 5.20 -27.74 3.78
N LYS A 209 4.92 -27.57 5.07
CA LYS A 209 5.62 -28.28 6.15
C LYS A 209 5.46 -29.81 6.06
N ASN A 210 4.26 -30.29 5.81
CA ASN A 210 3.98 -31.72 5.70
C ASN A 210 4.71 -32.38 4.52
N ASN A 211 5.18 -31.59 3.55
CA ASN A 211 5.94 -32.06 2.38
C ASN A 211 7.44 -31.67 2.44
N GLY A 212 7.93 -31.16 3.57
CA GLY A 212 9.34 -30.74 3.73
C GLY A 212 9.75 -29.53 2.90
N LEU A 213 8.77 -28.67 2.55
CA LEU A 213 8.95 -27.50 1.68
C LEU A 213 8.77 -26.16 2.43
N GLU A 214 8.78 -26.15 3.76
CA GLU A 214 8.48 -24.97 4.59
C GLU A 214 9.47 -23.81 4.38
N GLU A 215 10.71 -24.11 3.98
CA GLU A 215 11.72 -23.10 3.64
C GLU A 215 11.62 -22.64 2.17
N ASN A 216 10.92 -23.41 1.34
CA ASN A 216 10.83 -23.20 -0.09
C ASN A 216 9.55 -22.46 -0.52
N ILE A 217 8.41 -22.84 0.05
CA ILE A 217 7.09 -22.31 -0.34
C ILE A 217 6.32 -21.95 0.92
N PHE A 218 6.04 -20.67 1.13
CA PHE A 218 5.25 -20.24 2.28
C PHE A 218 4.54 -18.90 2.02
N LEU A 219 3.44 -18.72 2.73
CA LEU A 219 2.73 -17.43 2.80
C LEU A 219 3.09 -16.69 4.07
N PHE A 220 3.32 -15.40 3.95
CA PHE A 220 3.51 -14.49 5.08
C PHE A 220 2.79 -13.15 4.86
N GLY A 221 2.93 -12.24 5.79
CA GLY A 221 2.33 -10.91 5.74
C GLY A 221 0.95 -10.84 6.41
N LEU A 222 0.20 -9.81 6.06
CA LEU A 222 -1.11 -9.59 6.66
C LEU A 222 -2.17 -10.48 6.02
N PRO A 223 -3.08 -11.06 6.82
CA PRO A 223 -4.12 -11.95 6.29
C PRO A 223 -4.99 -11.33 5.19
N CYS A 224 -5.22 -10.03 5.22
CA CYS A 224 -5.99 -9.36 4.17
C CYS A 224 -5.23 -9.20 2.84
N SER A 225 -3.91 -9.45 2.84
CA SER A 225 -3.05 -9.38 1.65
C SER A 225 -1.83 -10.27 1.87
N PRO A 226 -1.99 -11.60 1.92
CA PRO A 226 -0.88 -12.51 2.12
C PRO A 226 0.04 -12.48 0.88
N TYR A 227 1.32 -12.67 1.14
CA TYR A 227 2.36 -12.72 0.12
C TYR A 227 2.94 -14.13 0.02
N LEU A 228 2.98 -14.67 -1.20
CA LEU A 228 3.60 -15.96 -1.46
C LEU A 228 5.09 -15.79 -1.72
N THR A 229 5.89 -16.54 -0.98
CA THR A 229 7.33 -16.63 -1.18
C THR A 229 7.69 -18.00 -1.71
N THR A 230 8.61 -18.01 -2.67
CA THR A 230 9.21 -19.21 -3.24
C THR A 230 10.72 -19.07 -3.21
N ASN A 231 11.40 -19.92 -2.43
CA ASN A 231 12.83 -19.82 -2.20
C ASN A 231 13.54 -21.10 -2.63
N ILE A 232 14.78 -20.95 -3.12
CA ILE A 232 15.77 -22.03 -3.25
C ILE A 232 17.06 -21.52 -2.60
N ASN A 233 17.63 -22.27 -1.68
CA ASN A 233 18.82 -21.87 -0.93
C ASN A 233 18.70 -20.49 -0.27
N ASN A 234 17.55 -20.23 0.36
CA ASN A 234 17.21 -18.97 1.02
C ASN A 234 17.18 -17.73 0.10
N LYS A 235 17.11 -17.93 -1.21
CA LYS A 235 16.98 -16.85 -2.20
C LYS A 235 15.65 -16.98 -2.94
N ASN A 236 15.00 -15.86 -3.23
CA ASN A 236 13.76 -15.86 -4.01
C ASN A 236 13.98 -16.52 -5.38
N SER A 237 13.12 -17.46 -5.73
CA SER A 237 13.19 -18.23 -6.98
C SER A 237 11.96 -18.03 -7.84
N PHE A 238 12.12 -17.25 -8.90
CA PHE A 238 11.07 -17.09 -9.92
C PHE A 238 10.78 -18.40 -10.66
N LYS A 239 11.80 -19.27 -10.85
CA LYS A 239 11.58 -20.60 -11.48
C LYS A 239 10.65 -21.46 -10.64
N LEU A 240 10.86 -21.54 -9.33
CA LEU A 240 9.97 -22.29 -8.44
C LEU A 240 8.58 -21.66 -8.40
N LYS A 241 8.48 -20.35 -8.46
CA LYS A 241 7.19 -19.64 -8.52
C LYS A 241 6.42 -19.97 -9.80
N THR A 242 7.09 -19.97 -10.95
CA THR A 242 6.50 -20.34 -12.24
C THR A 242 6.00 -21.79 -12.22
N LEU A 243 6.84 -22.73 -11.75
CA LEU A 243 6.45 -24.13 -11.63
C LEU A 243 5.22 -24.32 -10.74
N LEU A 244 5.22 -23.68 -9.57
CA LEU A 244 4.05 -23.71 -8.68
C LEU A 244 2.80 -23.14 -9.35
N GLN A 245 2.94 -22.06 -10.11
CA GLN A 245 1.83 -21.45 -10.84
C GLN A 245 1.28 -22.38 -11.94
N GLU A 246 2.16 -23.03 -12.69
CA GLU A 246 1.78 -24.02 -13.70
C GLU A 246 1.01 -25.18 -13.09
N GLU A 247 1.49 -25.73 -11.97
CA GLU A 247 0.81 -26.83 -11.27
C GLU A 247 -0.55 -26.40 -10.70
N LEU A 248 -0.66 -25.17 -10.18
CA LEU A 248 -1.93 -24.62 -9.73
C LEU A 248 -2.93 -24.49 -10.89
N ILE A 249 -2.49 -23.99 -12.06
CA ILE A 249 -3.33 -23.86 -13.26
C ILE A 249 -3.82 -25.21 -13.73
N LYS A 250 -2.97 -26.25 -13.77
CA LYS A 250 -3.36 -27.63 -14.09
C LYS A 250 -4.48 -28.16 -13.19
N ASN A 251 -4.54 -27.65 -11.95
CA ASN A 251 -5.58 -27.99 -10.98
C ASN A 251 -6.70 -26.94 -10.91
N ASN A 252 -6.90 -26.13 -11.95
CA ASN A 252 -7.94 -25.10 -12.06
C ASN A 252 -7.85 -23.99 -10.98
N ILE A 253 -6.67 -23.72 -10.46
CA ILE A 253 -6.42 -22.65 -9.50
C ILE A 253 -5.65 -21.54 -10.18
N LEU A 254 -6.28 -20.37 -10.32
CA LEU A 254 -5.61 -19.16 -10.82
C LEU A 254 -5.04 -18.37 -9.64
N MET A 255 -3.75 -18.20 -9.65
CA MET A 255 -3.03 -17.37 -8.69
C MET A 255 -2.34 -16.23 -9.44
N PRO A 256 -2.51 -14.96 -9.02
CA PRO A 256 -1.82 -13.86 -9.67
C PRO A 256 -0.31 -14.00 -9.52
N TRP A 257 0.40 -13.71 -10.59
CA TRP A 257 1.85 -13.54 -10.57
C TRP A 257 2.19 -12.19 -9.94
N ILE A 258 2.53 -12.17 -8.67
CA ILE A 258 2.85 -10.94 -7.93
C ILE A 258 4.19 -11.13 -7.22
#